data_974a81bbaeba16a4e9a989a7721096ee
#
_entry.id   974a81bbaeba16a4e9a989a7721096ee
#
_cell.length_a   1.000
_cell.length_b   1.000
_cell.length_c   1.000
_cell.angle_alpha   90.00
_cell.angle_beta   90.00
_cell.angle_gamma   90.00
#
_symmetry.space_group_name_H-M   'P 1'
#
loop_
_entity.id
_entity.type
_entity.pdbx_description
1 polymer ?
#
loop_
_entity_poly.entity_id
_entity_poly.type
_entity_poly.pdbx_seq_one_letter_code
_entity_poly.pdbx_strand_id
1 'polypeptide(L)'
;MPTFVPLALLFMALFAGFAALQRSADEHGIAQVDVTRYRLQSAGRWLSPAWLDQLERVLARVRELSADDLDGIRALQAEIEGMPFVAEVGTPEVQWPDGLILPLRLHEPVACIPTEGRDFLPVAADGTVLGGYAFAPHQAYGGYLPTLGPHGLVASPRPGEVLEHPAHRAALDVAVSLWRHLEVADLRRLGRIVIDASEEDAPVFDRIPGSATPARLPGGVVLDLEGGRRVHFGRPPRPLFEGELPIGLKWAHLRRALADREPAEPWALLDVRFDEAVSLTRAEVEAFLREGDGR
;
A
#
# COMPACT_ATOMS: atom_id res chain seq x y z
N MET A 1 -30.25 64.53 19.44
CA MET A 1 -29.97 63.69 18.30
C MET A 1 -28.72 64.11 17.48
N PRO A 2 -27.55 64.42 18.03
CA PRO A 2 -26.38 64.79 17.18
C PRO A 2 -25.27 63.72 17.15
N THR A 3 -25.43 62.56 17.79
CA THR A 3 -24.32 61.57 17.95
C THR A 3 -24.26 60.51 16.85
N PHE A 4 -25.25 60.35 15.98
CA PHE A 4 -25.29 59.39 14.90
C PHE A 4 -24.45 59.77 13.65
N VAL A 5 -24.33 61.08 13.37
CA VAL A 5 -23.59 61.55 12.18
C VAL A 5 -22.08 61.29 12.31
N PRO A 6 -21.39 61.55 13.42
CA PRO A 6 -19.97 61.27 13.54
C PRO A 6 -19.65 59.77 13.51
N LEU A 7 -20.55 58.94 14.04
CA LEU A 7 -20.37 57.46 14.00
C LEU A 7 -20.50 56.92 12.57
N ALA A 8 -21.48 57.40 11.80
CA ALA A 8 -21.65 57.02 10.42
C ALA A 8 -20.47 57.48 9.51
N LEU A 9 -19.92 58.65 9.78
CA LEU A 9 -18.72 59.14 9.08
C LEU A 9 -17.47 58.32 9.44
N LEU A 10 -17.35 57.90 10.70
CA LEU A 10 -16.27 57.01 11.16
C LEU A 10 -16.34 55.63 10.45
N PHE A 11 -17.54 55.05 10.38
CA PHE A 11 -17.74 53.78 9.67
C PHE A 11 -17.46 53.92 8.17
N MET A 12 -17.90 54.97 7.53
CA MET A 12 -17.60 55.23 6.09
C MET A 12 -16.09 55.42 5.88
N ALA A 13 -15.39 56.12 6.74
CA ALA A 13 -13.94 56.30 6.65
C ALA A 13 -13.17 55.01 6.88
N LEU A 14 -13.60 54.17 7.84
CA LEU A 14 -13.03 52.84 8.05
C LEU A 14 -13.29 51.94 6.84
N PHE A 15 -14.49 51.93 6.28
CA PHE A 15 -14.84 51.12 5.10
C PHE A 15 -14.08 51.58 3.85
N ALA A 16 -13.95 52.89 3.66
CA ALA A 16 -13.15 53.44 2.55
C ALA A 16 -11.66 53.16 2.73
N GLY A 17 -11.13 53.23 3.96
CA GLY A 17 -9.77 52.86 4.30
C GLY A 17 -9.48 51.36 4.05
N PHE A 18 -10.41 50.50 4.46
CA PHE A 18 -10.33 49.08 4.23
C PHE A 18 -10.40 48.74 2.72
N ALA A 19 -11.31 49.34 1.98
CA ALA A 19 -11.40 49.16 0.53
C ALA A 19 -10.17 49.69 -0.23
N ALA A 20 -9.55 50.78 0.24
CA ALA A 20 -8.30 51.28 -0.31
C ALA A 20 -7.10 50.35 -0.01
N LEU A 21 -7.04 49.83 1.21
CA LEU A 21 -6.02 48.82 1.60
C LEU A 21 -6.17 47.53 0.78
N GLN A 22 -7.39 47.05 0.60
CA GLN A 22 -7.67 45.86 -0.19
C GLN A 22 -7.28 46.07 -1.67
N ARG A 23 -7.64 47.21 -2.26
CA ARG A 23 -7.24 47.56 -3.60
C ARG A 23 -5.72 47.71 -3.76
N SER A 24 -5.06 48.30 -2.79
CA SER A 24 -3.59 48.42 -2.76
C SER A 24 -2.92 47.04 -2.59
N ALA A 25 -3.50 46.13 -1.83
CA ALA A 25 -3.01 44.76 -1.69
C ALA A 25 -3.14 44.00 -3.02
N ASP A 26 -4.27 44.15 -3.72
CA ASP A 26 -4.49 43.52 -5.03
C ASP A 26 -3.53 44.09 -6.09
N GLU A 27 -3.35 45.43 -6.12
CA GLU A 27 -2.44 46.10 -7.07
C GLU A 27 -0.97 45.74 -6.87
N HIS A 28 -0.58 45.37 -5.65
CA HIS A 28 0.80 44.97 -5.32
C HIS A 28 0.98 43.44 -5.25
N GLY A 29 -0.05 42.65 -5.60
CA GLY A 29 0.02 41.19 -5.59
C GLY A 29 0.20 40.58 -4.18
N ILE A 30 -0.05 41.37 -3.12
CA ILE A 30 0.14 40.92 -1.72
C ILE A 30 -0.90 39.83 -1.36
N ALA A 31 -2.03 39.78 -2.07
CA ALA A 31 -3.06 38.77 -1.89
C ALA A 31 -2.76 37.45 -2.64
N GLN A 32 -1.75 37.43 -3.51
CA GLN A 32 -1.37 36.22 -4.24
C GLN A 32 -0.50 35.32 -3.37
N VAL A 33 -0.87 34.05 -3.32
CA VAL A 33 -0.13 33.02 -2.58
C VAL A 33 0.45 31.98 -3.55
N ASP A 34 1.70 31.66 -3.37
CA ASP A 34 2.37 30.58 -4.09
C ASP A 34 1.80 29.23 -3.62
N VAL A 35 1.21 28.46 -4.54
CA VAL A 35 0.63 27.15 -4.25
C VAL A 35 1.59 25.99 -4.55
N THR A 36 2.82 26.29 -4.97
CA THR A 36 3.80 25.24 -5.30
C THR A 36 4.37 24.53 -4.07
N ARG A 37 4.00 24.97 -2.87
CA ARG A 37 4.47 24.38 -1.61
C ARG A 37 3.46 23.37 -1.07
N TYR A 38 3.97 22.24 -0.64
CA TYR A 38 3.20 21.22 0.04
C TYR A 38 4.01 20.62 1.20
N ARG A 39 3.29 20.09 2.18
CA ARG A 39 3.89 19.39 3.32
C ARG A 39 3.39 17.97 3.35
N LEU A 40 4.28 17.00 3.27
CA LEU A 40 3.94 15.61 3.52
C LEU A 40 3.78 15.41 5.03
N GLN A 41 2.58 15.04 5.49
CA GLN A 41 2.27 14.75 6.89
C GLN A 41 2.92 13.46 7.37
N SER A 42 3.06 12.49 6.48
CA SER A 42 3.89 11.31 6.70
C SER A 42 4.77 11.13 5.48
N ALA A 43 6.07 11.25 5.66
CA ALA A 43 7.00 10.65 4.71
C ALA A 43 6.78 9.14 4.86
N GLY A 44 5.85 8.56 4.10
CA GLY A 44 5.65 7.12 4.01
C GLY A 44 7.00 6.46 3.79
N ARG A 45 7.18 5.26 4.29
CA ARG A 45 8.45 4.52 4.10
C ARG A 45 8.80 4.32 2.63
N TRP A 46 7.87 4.60 1.74
CA TRP A 46 8.04 4.51 0.29
C TRP A 46 7.43 5.73 -0.40
N LEU A 47 8.25 6.42 -1.20
CA LEU A 47 7.86 7.58 -1.96
C LEU A 47 8.33 7.40 -3.40
N SER A 48 7.41 7.35 -4.35
CA SER A 48 7.74 7.29 -5.77
C SER A 48 8.09 8.67 -6.32
N PRO A 49 9.23 8.84 -6.97
CA PRO A 49 9.54 10.08 -7.68
C PRO A 49 8.45 10.47 -8.69
N ALA A 50 7.85 9.49 -9.37
CA ALA A 50 6.77 9.73 -10.32
C ALA A 50 5.51 10.37 -9.68
N TRP A 51 5.26 10.10 -8.40
CA TRP A 51 4.16 10.74 -7.67
C TRP A 51 4.46 12.20 -7.38
N LEU A 52 5.68 12.50 -6.96
CA LEU A 52 6.13 13.88 -6.73
C LEU A 52 6.08 14.68 -8.02
N ASP A 53 6.59 14.12 -9.12
CA ASP A 53 6.56 14.78 -10.44
C ASP A 53 5.12 15.05 -10.90
N GLN A 54 4.18 14.15 -10.59
CA GLN A 54 2.77 14.35 -10.92
C GLN A 54 2.15 15.46 -10.07
N LEU A 55 2.42 15.46 -8.77
CA LEU A 55 1.95 16.50 -7.84
C LEU A 55 2.51 17.87 -8.24
N GLU A 56 3.82 17.96 -8.49
CA GLU A 56 4.48 19.20 -8.91
C GLU A 56 3.91 19.73 -10.23
N ARG A 57 3.59 18.87 -11.19
CA ARG A 57 2.94 19.28 -12.43
C ARG A 57 1.55 19.89 -12.22
N VAL A 58 0.78 19.38 -11.27
CA VAL A 58 -0.54 19.95 -10.93
C VAL A 58 -0.36 21.30 -10.26
N LEU A 59 0.51 21.40 -9.27
CA LEU A 59 0.80 22.65 -8.56
C LEU A 59 1.37 23.73 -9.50
N ALA A 60 2.28 23.34 -10.42
CA ALA A 60 2.86 24.26 -11.39
C ALA A 60 1.84 24.84 -12.40
N ARG A 61 0.74 24.13 -12.69
CA ARG A 61 -0.32 24.66 -13.56
C ARG A 61 -1.11 25.79 -12.90
N VAL A 62 -1.27 25.71 -11.60
CA VAL A 62 -2.03 26.70 -10.83
C VAL A 62 -1.13 27.82 -10.33
N ARG A 63 0.09 27.53 -9.97
CA ARG A 63 1.21 28.33 -9.43
C ARG A 63 0.84 29.40 -8.42
N GLU A 64 -0.11 30.27 -8.75
CA GLU A 64 -0.53 31.40 -7.92
C GLU A 64 -2.05 31.44 -7.83
N LEU A 65 -2.57 31.56 -6.61
CA LEU A 65 -3.98 31.76 -6.31
C LEU A 65 -4.12 33.01 -5.44
N SER A 66 -5.26 33.67 -5.54
CA SER A 66 -5.61 34.68 -4.53
C SER A 66 -5.92 33.98 -3.21
N ALA A 67 -5.47 34.55 -2.09
CA ALA A 67 -5.73 34.01 -0.76
C ALA A 67 -7.24 33.95 -0.40
N ASP A 68 -8.06 34.74 -1.06
CA ASP A 68 -9.52 34.80 -0.94
C ASP A 68 -10.27 33.96 -1.98
N ASP A 69 -9.55 33.37 -2.98
CA ASP A 69 -10.15 32.47 -3.97
C ASP A 69 -10.37 31.07 -3.37
N LEU A 70 -11.36 30.99 -2.48
CA LEU A 70 -11.72 29.73 -1.82
C LEU A 70 -12.18 28.65 -2.80
N ASP A 71 -12.73 29.01 -3.93
CA ASP A 71 -13.21 28.07 -4.93
C ASP A 71 -12.02 27.51 -5.74
N GLY A 72 -11.04 28.33 -6.09
CA GLY A 72 -9.79 27.88 -6.69
C GLY A 72 -8.98 26.96 -5.76
N ILE A 73 -8.91 27.30 -4.46
CA ILE A 73 -8.25 26.45 -3.45
C ILE A 73 -8.96 25.10 -3.31
N ARG A 74 -10.30 25.08 -3.28
CA ARG A 74 -11.08 23.83 -3.22
C ARG A 74 -10.94 22.98 -4.48
N ALA A 75 -10.91 23.64 -5.65
CA ALA A 75 -10.70 22.94 -6.92
C ALA A 75 -9.33 22.28 -6.97
N LEU A 76 -8.28 22.96 -6.53
CA LEU A 76 -6.93 22.41 -6.40
C LEU A 76 -6.90 21.24 -5.42
N GLN A 77 -7.52 21.38 -4.25
CA GLN A 77 -7.63 20.32 -3.25
C GLN A 77 -8.31 19.08 -3.85
N ALA A 78 -9.45 19.25 -4.51
CA ALA A 78 -10.18 18.15 -5.14
C ALA A 78 -9.38 17.46 -6.27
N GLU A 79 -8.60 18.22 -7.04
CA GLU A 79 -7.73 17.66 -8.08
C GLU A 79 -6.62 16.78 -7.45
N ILE A 80 -6.02 17.23 -6.35
CA ILE A 80 -4.99 16.48 -5.64
C ILE A 80 -5.58 15.25 -4.95
N GLU A 81 -6.76 15.37 -4.31
CA GLU A 81 -7.49 14.24 -3.71
C GLU A 81 -7.87 13.16 -4.74
N GLY A 82 -8.09 13.56 -5.99
CA GLY A 82 -8.35 12.64 -7.10
C GLY A 82 -7.14 11.83 -7.55
N MET A 83 -5.94 12.08 -7.02
CA MET A 83 -4.75 11.32 -7.38
C MET A 83 -4.74 9.97 -6.65
N PRO A 84 -4.57 8.83 -7.36
CA PRO A 84 -4.66 7.49 -6.76
C PRO A 84 -3.71 7.22 -5.58
N PHE A 85 -2.61 7.95 -5.50
CA PHE A 85 -1.61 7.79 -4.46
C PHE A 85 -1.80 8.74 -3.26
N VAL A 86 -2.76 9.67 -3.33
CA VAL A 86 -3.09 10.58 -2.23
C VAL A 86 -4.18 9.95 -1.37
N ALA A 87 -3.88 9.73 -0.10
CA ALA A 87 -4.83 9.17 0.86
C ALA A 87 -5.71 10.26 1.50
N GLU A 88 -5.17 11.47 1.64
CA GLU A 88 -5.89 12.59 2.26
C GLU A 88 -5.19 13.90 1.96
N VAL A 89 -5.97 14.95 1.72
CA VAL A 89 -5.51 16.34 1.70
C VAL A 89 -6.06 17.03 2.95
N GLY A 90 -5.17 17.52 3.80
CA GLY A 90 -5.55 18.26 5.01
C GLY A 90 -6.05 19.67 4.67
N THR A 91 -6.48 20.39 5.69
CA THR A 91 -6.92 21.77 5.52
C THR A 91 -5.77 22.64 5.02
N PRO A 92 -5.96 23.36 3.90
CA PRO A 92 -4.97 24.29 3.38
C PRO A 92 -4.66 25.40 4.41
N GLU A 93 -3.39 25.70 4.58
CA GLU A 93 -2.90 26.73 5.51
C GLU A 93 -2.21 27.83 4.71
N VAL A 94 -2.69 29.07 4.85
CA VAL A 94 -1.98 30.24 4.30
C VAL A 94 -0.92 30.69 5.31
N GLN A 95 0.34 30.63 4.91
CA GLN A 95 1.49 31.09 5.72
C GLN A 95 2.22 32.22 5.00
N TRP A 96 2.11 33.44 5.53
CA TRP A 96 2.86 34.59 5.01
C TRP A 96 4.31 34.60 5.53
N PRO A 97 5.29 34.87 4.68
CA PRO A 97 5.27 35.08 3.22
C PRO A 97 5.34 33.78 2.40
N ASP A 98 5.21 32.62 3.04
CA ASP A 98 5.57 31.33 2.48
C ASP A 98 4.54 30.74 1.49
N GLY A 99 3.35 31.30 1.40
CA GLY A 99 2.33 30.89 0.45
C GLY A 99 1.30 29.92 1.03
N LEU A 100 0.71 29.07 0.19
CA LEU A 100 -0.28 28.06 0.57
C LEU A 100 0.41 26.73 0.86
N ILE A 101 0.25 26.23 2.08
CA ILE A 101 0.75 24.93 2.47
C ILE A 101 -0.41 23.92 2.43
N LEU A 102 -0.23 22.86 1.65
CA LEU A 102 -1.15 21.73 1.57
C LEU A 102 -0.58 20.56 2.38
N PRO A 103 -1.19 20.22 3.54
CA PRO A 103 -0.81 19.01 4.26
C PRO A 103 -1.30 17.78 3.49
N LEU A 104 -0.40 16.91 3.06
CA LEU A 104 -0.71 15.72 2.27
C LEU A 104 -0.34 14.46 3.03
N ARG A 105 -1.24 13.47 3.02
CA ARG A 105 -0.95 12.10 3.43
C ARG A 105 -1.04 11.21 2.18
N LEU A 106 0.03 10.50 1.89
CA LEU A 106 0.08 9.57 0.77
C LEU A 106 -0.29 8.16 1.23
N HIS A 107 -0.83 7.36 0.31
CA HIS A 107 -0.99 5.94 0.53
C HIS A 107 0.35 5.26 0.71
N GLU A 108 0.41 4.31 1.65
CA GLU A 108 1.57 3.44 1.86
C GLU A 108 1.33 2.12 1.10
N PRO A 109 2.13 1.79 0.09
CA PRO A 109 1.97 0.54 -0.62
C PRO A 109 2.41 -0.63 0.27
N VAL A 110 1.62 -1.70 0.25
CA VAL A 110 1.89 -2.93 1.01
C VAL A 110 2.18 -4.12 0.11
N ALA A 111 1.80 -4.03 -1.16
CA ALA A 111 2.01 -5.05 -2.17
C ALA A 111 2.11 -4.41 -3.56
N CYS A 112 2.36 -5.22 -4.57
CA CYS A 112 2.22 -4.83 -5.97
C CYS A 112 1.42 -5.88 -6.74
N ILE A 113 0.79 -5.45 -7.84
CA ILE A 113 0.08 -6.32 -8.75
C ILE A 113 0.71 -6.23 -10.15
N PRO A 114 0.97 -7.37 -10.83
CA PRO A 114 1.49 -7.34 -12.17
C PRO A 114 0.39 -6.92 -13.16
N THR A 115 0.81 -6.26 -14.23
CA THR A 115 -0.03 -5.91 -15.38
C THR A 115 0.26 -6.87 -16.55
N GLU A 116 -0.61 -6.86 -17.57
CA GLU A 116 -0.37 -7.65 -18.81
C GLU A 116 0.94 -7.27 -19.51
N GLY A 117 1.40 -6.02 -19.36
CA GLY A 117 2.65 -5.50 -19.93
C GLY A 117 3.93 -5.94 -19.22
N ARG A 118 3.84 -6.79 -18.20
CA ARG A 118 4.92 -7.19 -17.27
C ARG A 118 5.40 -6.07 -16.33
N ASP A 119 4.68 -4.97 -16.28
CA ASP A 119 4.89 -3.92 -15.30
C ASP A 119 4.19 -4.27 -13.98
N PHE A 120 4.55 -3.57 -12.91
CA PHE A 120 3.95 -3.72 -11.60
C PHE A 120 3.35 -2.40 -11.15
N LEU A 121 2.16 -2.47 -10.57
CA LEU A 121 1.50 -1.34 -9.91
C LEU A 121 1.50 -1.58 -8.40
N PRO A 122 1.90 -0.58 -7.60
CA PRO A 122 1.79 -0.69 -6.15
C PRO A 122 0.32 -0.68 -5.72
N VAL A 123 0.04 -1.35 -4.60
CA VAL A 123 -1.30 -1.51 -4.02
C VAL A 123 -1.25 -1.11 -2.56
N ALA A 124 -2.19 -0.26 -2.13
CA ALA A 124 -2.37 0.14 -0.74
C ALA A 124 -3.11 -0.92 0.09
N ALA A 125 -3.09 -0.78 1.41
CA ALA A 125 -3.69 -1.74 2.33
C ALA A 125 -5.23 -1.89 2.18
N ASP A 126 -5.91 -0.88 1.68
CA ASP A 126 -7.35 -0.90 1.39
C ASP A 126 -7.68 -1.57 0.05
N GLY A 127 -6.67 -1.87 -0.76
CA GLY A 127 -6.79 -2.45 -2.09
C GLY A 127 -6.75 -1.45 -3.22
N THR A 128 -6.58 -0.17 -2.94
CA THR A 128 -6.44 0.86 -3.97
C THR A 128 -5.17 0.64 -4.77
N VAL A 129 -5.29 0.54 -6.08
CA VAL A 129 -4.18 0.44 -7.02
C VAL A 129 -3.57 1.83 -7.20
N LEU A 130 -2.30 1.96 -6.85
CA LEU A 130 -1.58 3.23 -6.92
C LEU A 130 -0.91 3.38 -8.29
N GLY A 131 -0.67 4.61 -8.72
CA GLY A 131 0.11 4.89 -9.93
C GLY A 131 1.60 4.57 -9.73
N GLY A 132 2.37 4.64 -10.81
CA GLY A 132 3.82 4.44 -10.77
C GLY A 132 4.24 3.04 -11.20
N TYR A 133 4.15 2.79 -12.51
CA TYR A 133 4.60 1.52 -13.12
C TYR A 133 6.09 1.26 -12.90
N ALA A 134 6.46 -0.01 -12.71
CA ALA A 134 7.84 -0.47 -12.67
C ALA A 134 7.98 -1.82 -13.38
N PHE A 135 9.14 -2.08 -13.97
CA PHE A 135 9.45 -3.35 -14.66
C PHE A 135 9.73 -4.52 -13.71
N ALA A 136 9.85 -4.24 -12.43
CA ALA A 136 10.05 -5.23 -11.37
C ALA A 136 9.22 -4.84 -10.15
N PRO A 137 8.92 -5.78 -9.25
CA PRO A 137 8.26 -5.43 -7.99
C PRO A 137 8.99 -4.27 -7.30
N HIS A 138 8.23 -3.29 -6.85
CA HIS A 138 8.80 -2.12 -6.20
C HIS A 138 9.61 -2.51 -4.97
N GLN A 139 10.75 -1.87 -4.78
CA GLN A 139 11.55 -2.04 -3.57
C GLN A 139 11.01 -1.14 -2.46
N ALA A 140 10.80 -1.73 -1.29
CA ALA A 140 10.42 -1.03 -0.08
C ALA A 140 11.25 -1.56 1.10
N TYR A 141 11.67 -0.68 1.98
CA TYR A 141 12.33 -1.05 3.25
C TYR A 141 13.57 -1.95 3.11
N GLY A 142 14.21 -1.95 1.94
CA GLY A 142 15.37 -2.80 1.67
C GLY A 142 15.01 -4.22 1.21
N GLY A 143 13.74 -4.47 0.88
CA GLY A 143 13.23 -5.67 0.22
C GLY A 143 12.31 -5.31 -0.94
N TYR A 144 11.65 -6.31 -1.52
CA TYR A 144 10.64 -6.12 -2.55
C TYR A 144 9.25 -6.10 -1.91
N LEU A 145 8.34 -5.29 -2.45
CA LEU A 145 6.92 -5.42 -2.15
C LEU A 145 6.46 -6.81 -2.62
N PRO A 146 5.68 -7.54 -1.81
CA PRO A 146 5.11 -8.80 -2.26
C PRO A 146 4.21 -8.58 -3.47
N THR A 147 4.25 -9.53 -4.41
CA THR A 147 3.42 -9.52 -5.60
C THR A 147 2.14 -10.30 -5.33
N LEU A 148 0.98 -9.72 -5.64
CA LEU A 148 -0.31 -10.41 -5.49
C LEU A 148 -0.55 -11.31 -6.70
N GLY A 149 -0.87 -12.58 -6.44
CA GLY A 149 -1.34 -13.59 -7.39
C GLY A 149 -2.81 -13.95 -7.13
N PRO A 150 -3.39 -14.77 -8.02
CA PRO A 150 -2.84 -15.27 -9.28
C PRO A 150 -2.82 -14.22 -10.39
N HIS A 151 -1.87 -14.40 -11.30
CA HIS A 151 -1.77 -13.52 -12.45
C HIS A 151 -2.94 -13.72 -13.42
N GLY A 152 -3.43 -12.65 -14.02
CA GLY A 152 -4.45 -12.71 -15.06
C GLY A 152 -5.91 -12.80 -14.60
N LEU A 153 -6.21 -12.73 -13.30
CA LEU A 153 -7.59 -12.72 -12.81
C LEU A 153 -8.31 -11.39 -13.09
N VAL A 154 -7.60 -10.31 -13.19
CA VAL A 154 -8.14 -8.98 -13.50
C VAL A 154 -7.44 -8.48 -14.74
N ALA A 155 -8.21 -8.10 -15.75
CA ALA A 155 -7.69 -7.37 -16.89
C ALA A 155 -7.04 -6.08 -16.38
N SER A 156 -5.78 -5.87 -16.73
CA SER A 156 -4.93 -4.73 -16.38
C SER A 156 -5.52 -3.73 -15.39
N PRO A 157 -5.24 -3.87 -14.09
CA PRO A 157 -5.79 -2.97 -13.08
C PRO A 157 -5.32 -1.54 -13.37
N ARG A 158 -6.19 -0.56 -13.15
CA ARG A 158 -5.88 0.84 -13.40
C ARG A 158 -5.61 1.58 -12.09
N PRO A 159 -4.72 2.58 -12.11
CA PRO A 159 -4.57 3.45 -10.96
C PRO A 159 -5.89 4.06 -10.50
N GLY A 160 -6.19 4.01 -9.20
CA GLY A 160 -7.44 4.46 -8.60
C GLY A 160 -8.52 3.38 -8.48
N GLU A 161 -8.39 2.24 -9.15
CA GLU A 161 -9.31 1.11 -8.95
C GLU A 161 -9.01 0.40 -7.63
N VAL A 162 -10.05 -0.18 -7.02
CA VAL A 162 -9.91 -1.01 -5.82
C VAL A 162 -9.99 -2.47 -6.23
N LEU A 163 -9.04 -3.28 -5.76
CA LEU A 163 -9.03 -4.72 -6.01
C LEU A 163 -10.20 -5.37 -5.27
N GLU A 164 -11.20 -5.85 -6.01
CA GLU A 164 -12.41 -6.46 -5.44
C GLU A 164 -12.39 -7.99 -5.52
N HIS A 165 -11.56 -8.57 -6.40
CA HIS A 165 -11.52 -10.02 -6.58
C HIS A 165 -11.13 -10.73 -5.28
N PRO A 166 -11.89 -11.76 -4.83
CA PRO A 166 -11.68 -12.41 -3.51
C PRO A 166 -10.25 -12.93 -3.32
N ALA A 167 -9.65 -13.54 -4.34
CA ALA A 167 -8.29 -14.05 -4.27
C ALA A 167 -7.26 -12.91 -4.06
N HIS A 168 -7.40 -11.79 -4.78
CA HIS A 168 -6.52 -10.63 -4.57
C HIS A 168 -6.72 -10.01 -3.18
N ARG A 169 -7.96 -9.97 -2.68
CA ARG A 169 -8.25 -9.49 -1.32
C ARG A 169 -7.61 -10.40 -0.27
N ALA A 170 -7.71 -11.71 -0.44
CA ALA A 170 -7.08 -12.69 0.45
C ALA A 170 -5.55 -12.56 0.44
N ALA A 171 -4.95 -12.45 -0.72
CA ALA A 171 -3.51 -12.24 -0.87
C ALA A 171 -3.06 -10.90 -0.24
N LEU A 172 -3.85 -9.83 -0.41
CA LEU A 172 -3.60 -8.52 0.18
C LEU A 172 -3.67 -8.55 1.71
N ASP A 173 -4.65 -9.25 2.30
CA ASP A 173 -4.75 -9.40 3.74
C ASP A 173 -3.51 -10.09 4.33
N VAL A 174 -2.96 -11.09 3.62
CA VAL A 174 -1.68 -11.73 4.00
C VAL A 174 -0.52 -10.75 3.83
N ALA A 175 -0.46 -9.98 2.74
CA ALA A 175 0.56 -8.96 2.54
C ALA A 175 0.55 -7.90 3.64
N VAL A 176 -0.62 -7.40 4.04
CA VAL A 176 -0.77 -6.46 5.16
C VAL A 176 -0.27 -7.08 6.47
N SER A 177 -0.58 -8.37 6.71
CA SER A 177 -0.12 -9.06 7.91
C SER A 177 1.39 -9.27 7.93
N LEU A 178 2.01 -9.48 6.78
CA LEU A 178 3.46 -9.62 6.62
C LEU A 178 4.20 -8.41 7.20
N TRP A 179 3.78 -7.20 6.85
CA TRP A 179 4.39 -5.96 7.35
C TRP A 179 4.23 -5.72 8.85
N ARG A 180 3.27 -6.39 9.49
CA ARG A 180 3.03 -6.31 10.93
C ARG A 180 3.88 -7.31 11.74
N HIS A 181 4.27 -8.42 11.12
CA HIS A 181 4.88 -9.55 11.84
C HIS A 181 6.33 -9.83 11.46
N LEU A 182 6.78 -9.37 10.28
CA LEU A 182 8.16 -9.58 9.83
C LEU A 182 8.99 -8.31 9.96
N GLU A 183 10.25 -8.50 10.33
CA GLU A 183 11.24 -7.43 10.36
C GLU A 183 11.94 -7.28 9.00
N VAL A 184 12.59 -6.15 8.79
CA VAL A 184 13.35 -5.86 7.55
C VAL A 184 14.39 -6.96 7.24
N ALA A 185 15.01 -7.53 8.29
CA ALA A 185 15.96 -8.61 8.11
C ALA A 185 15.33 -9.89 7.57
N ASP A 186 14.09 -10.20 8.00
CA ASP A 186 13.33 -11.35 7.52
C ASP A 186 12.92 -11.15 6.07
N LEU A 187 12.44 -9.96 5.72
CA LEU A 187 12.05 -9.61 4.36
C LEU A 187 13.21 -9.74 3.36
N ARG A 188 14.42 -9.32 3.77
CA ARG A 188 15.63 -9.50 2.95
C ARG A 188 15.98 -10.96 2.71
N ARG A 189 15.72 -11.84 3.67
CA ARG A 189 15.96 -13.29 3.54
C ARG A 189 14.92 -13.99 2.68
N LEU A 190 13.69 -13.46 2.66
CA LEU A 190 12.62 -13.97 1.81
C LEU A 190 12.88 -13.66 0.34
N GLY A 191 13.52 -12.52 0.04
CA GLY A 191 13.71 -12.05 -1.32
C GLY A 191 12.38 -11.64 -1.96
N ARG A 192 12.17 -12.01 -3.22
CA ARG A 192 10.90 -11.80 -3.91
C ARG A 192 9.85 -12.76 -3.40
N ILE A 193 8.65 -12.24 -3.15
CA ILE A 193 7.52 -12.99 -2.62
C ILE A 193 6.35 -12.83 -3.60
N VAL A 194 5.77 -13.95 -4.04
CA VAL A 194 4.46 -13.96 -4.70
C VAL A 194 3.46 -14.56 -3.72
N ILE A 195 2.39 -13.84 -3.45
CA ILE A 195 1.30 -14.30 -2.57
C ILE A 195 0.16 -14.73 -3.47
N ASP A 196 -0.05 -16.03 -3.60
CA ASP A 196 -1.07 -16.63 -4.45
C ASP A 196 -2.21 -17.19 -3.60
N ALA A 197 -3.44 -16.77 -3.87
CA ALA A 197 -4.65 -17.21 -3.20
C ALA A 197 -5.59 -18.00 -4.15
N SER A 198 -5.08 -18.53 -5.25
CA SER A 198 -5.86 -19.27 -6.24
C SER A 198 -5.98 -20.76 -5.94
N GLU A 199 -5.14 -21.30 -5.06
CA GLU A 199 -5.19 -22.73 -4.76
C GLU A 199 -6.43 -23.06 -3.92
N GLU A 200 -7.36 -23.82 -4.52
CA GLU A 200 -8.57 -24.26 -3.86
C GLU A 200 -8.31 -25.38 -2.85
N ASP A 201 -7.35 -26.28 -3.17
CA ASP A 201 -6.98 -27.42 -2.32
C ASP A 201 -5.46 -27.60 -2.27
N ALA A 202 -4.87 -27.41 -1.10
CA ALA A 202 -3.47 -27.71 -0.87
C ALA A 202 -3.32 -29.04 -0.10
N PRO A 203 -2.41 -29.94 -0.51
CA PRO A 203 -2.17 -31.18 0.23
C PRO A 203 -1.65 -30.88 1.63
N VAL A 204 -2.14 -31.64 2.61
CA VAL A 204 -1.55 -31.67 3.96
C VAL A 204 -0.44 -32.69 3.95
N PHE A 205 0.77 -32.23 4.17
CA PHE A 205 1.94 -33.10 4.35
C PHE A 205 1.96 -33.59 5.81
N ASP A 206 1.03 -34.50 6.15
CA ASP A 206 1.00 -35.08 7.47
C ASP A 206 2.00 -36.26 7.53
N ARG A 207 2.94 -36.17 8.44
CA ARG A 207 3.91 -37.24 8.73
C ARG A 207 3.33 -38.27 9.70
N ILE A 208 2.02 -38.52 9.70
CA ILE A 208 1.48 -39.61 10.50
C ILE A 208 2.02 -40.94 9.93
N PRO A 209 2.90 -41.63 10.63
CA PRO A 209 3.43 -42.91 10.17
C PRO A 209 2.24 -43.87 9.94
N GLY A 210 2.04 -44.30 8.72
CA GLY A 210 0.96 -45.23 8.34
C GLY A 210 -0.25 -44.63 7.70
N SER A 211 -0.36 -43.31 7.50
CA SER A 211 -1.40 -42.68 6.72
C SER A 211 -1.07 -42.83 5.23
N ALA A 212 -1.86 -43.65 4.53
CA ALA A 212 -1.63 -44.00 3.14
C ALA A 212 -2.16 -42.94 2.14
N THR A 213 -2.82 -41.87 2.59
CA THR A 213 -3.38 -40.84 1.73
C THR A 213 -3.23 -39.49 2.43
N PRO A 214 -2.53 -38.51 1.79
CA PRO A 214 -2.50 -37.16 2.32
C PRO A 214 -3.93 -36.61 2.34
N ALA A 215 -4.36 -36.15 3.53
CA ALA A 215 -5.59 -35.39 3.60
C ALA A 215 -5.43 -34.12 2.76
N ARG A 216 -6.39 -33.87 1.86
CA ARG A 216 -6.49 -32.56 1.19
C ARG A 216 -7.36 -31.66 2.04
N LEU A 217 -6.80 -30.57 2.51
CA LEU A 217 -7.57 -29.50 3.14
C LEU A 217 -7.86 -28.41 2.11
N PRO A 218 -8.98 -27.69 2.27
CA PRO A 218 -9.26 -26.53 1.44
C PRO A 218 -8.02 -25.65 1.36
N GLY A 219 -7.66 -25.31 0.15
CA GLY A 219 -6.50 -24.51 -0.15
C GLY A 219 -6.60 -23.16 0.53
N GLY A 220 -5.55 -22.47 0.46
CA GLY A 220 -5.41 -21.17 1.05
C GLY A 220 -4.40 -20.37 0.27
N VAL A 221 -3.82 -19.42 0.96
CA VAL A 221 -2.76 -18.61 0.40
C VAL A 221 -1.45 -19.38 0.45
N VAL A 222 -0.74 -19.34 -0.65
CA VAL A 222 0.62 -19.87 -0.81
C VAL A 222 1.57 -18.70 -1.01
N LEU A 223 2.75 -18.78 -0.39
CA LEU A 223 3.82 -17.82 -0.64
C LEU A 223 4.89 -18.52 -1.48
N ASP A 224 5.06 -18.09 -2.72
CA ASP A 224 6.19 -18.49 -3.55
C ASP A 224 7.34 -17.50 -3.32
N LEU A 225 8.47 -18.02 -2.85
CA LEU A 225 9.64 -17.24 -2.47
C LEU A 225 10.75 -17.34 -3.50
N GLU A 226 11.66 -16.40 -3.45
CA GLU A 226 12.87 -16.45 -4.28
C GLU A 226 13.64 -17.76 -4.03
N GLY A 227 14.21 -18.31 -5.11
CA GLY A 227 14.92 -19.60 -5.07
C GLY A 227 14.01 -20.84 -5.16
N GLY A 228 12.73 -20.67 -5.45
CA GLY A 228 11.77 -21.76 -5.67
C GLY A 228 11.29 -22.41 -4.38
N ARG A 229 11.41 -21.72 -3.25
CA ARG A 229 10.84 -22.14 -1.98
C ARG A 229 9.37 -21.80 -1.93
N ARG A 230 8.57 -22.65 -1.32
CA ARG A 230 7.11 -22.47 -1.19
C ARG A 230 6.67 -22.59 0.25
N VAL A 231 5.75 -21.70 0.68
CA VAL A 231 5.15 -21.76 2.02
C VAL A 231 3.64 -21.96 1.87
N HIS A 232 3.11 -23.04 2.41
CA HIS A 232 1.68 -23.23 2.57
C HIS A 232 1.23 -22.44 3.80
N PHE A 233 0.68 -21.25 3.53
CA PHE A 233 0.26 -20.30 4.56
C PHE A 233 -1.16 -20.57 5.05
N GLY A 234 -1.99 -21.16 4.19
CA GLY A 234 -3.38 -21.45 4.48
C GLY A 234 -4.28 -20.21 4.36
N ARG A 235 -5.31 -20.14 5.18
CA ARG A 235 -6.32 -19.10 5.04
C ARG A 235 -5.82 -17.72 5.46
N PRO A 236 -6.34 -16.65 4.84
CA PRO A 236 -6.01 -15.28 5.22
C PRO A 236 -6.51 -14.97 6.64
N PRO A 237 -6.09 -13.85 7.27
CA PRO A 237 -6.37 -13.54 8.67
C PRO A 237 -7.85 -13.40 9.03
N ARG A 238 -8.77 -13.49 8.08
CA ARG A 238 -10.22 -13.34 8.30
C ARG A 238 -11.03 -14.36 7.49
N PRO A 239 -12.04 -14.98 8.10
CA PRO A 239 -12.32 -15.13 9.54
C PRO A 239 -11.36 -16.16 10.17
N LEU A 240 -11.32 -16.20 11.52
CA LEU A 240 -10.65 -17.30 12.24
C LEU A 240 -11.38 -18.60 11.88
N PHE A 241 -10.66 -19.54 11.29
CA PHE A 241 -11.17 -20.87 10.98
C PHE A 241 -10.68 -21.87 12.02
N GLU A 242 -11.58 -22.70 12.49
CA GLU A 242 -11.21 -23.84 13.36
C GLU A 242 -10.21 -24.74 12.61
N GLY A 243 -9.14 -25.12 13.29
CA GLY A 243 -8.13 -26.03 12.77
C GLY A 243 -6.88 -25.40 12.18
N GLU A 244 -6.86 -24.09 11.94
CA GLU A 244 -5.63 -23.39 11.52
C GLU A 244 -5.09 -22.47 12.62
N LEU A 245 -3.77 -22.28 12.63
CA LEU A 245 -3.09 -21.39 13.57
C LEU A 245 -3.48 -19.93 13.40
N PRO A 246 -3.50 -19.16 14.49
CA PRO A 246 -3.53 -17.70 14.43
C PRO A 246 -2.38 -17.14 13.57
N ILE A 247 -2.67 -16.08 12.82
CA ILE A 247 -1.74 -15.48 11.86
C ILE A 247 -0.34 -15.20 12.43
N GLY A 248 -0.27 -14.70 13.66
CA GLY A 248 1.01 -14.40 14.32
C GLY A 248 1.88 -15.64 14.55
N LEU A 249 1.26 -16.81 14.82
CA LEU A 249 1.99 -18.07 14.97
C LEU A 249 2.50 -18.60 13.62
N LYS A 250 1.70 -18.48 12.54
CA LYS A 250 2.15 -18.81 11.18
C LYS A 250 3.42 -18.03 10.81
N TRP A 251 3.44 -16.73 11.07
CA TRP A 251 4.61 -15.89 10.85
C TRP A 251 5.78 -16.25 11.78
N ALA A 252 5.51 -16.64 13.01
CA ALA A 252 6.55 -17.11 13.94
C ALA A 252 7.22 -18.40 13.46
N HIS A 253 6.46 -19.35 12.89
CA HIS A 253 7.00 -20.55 12.26
C HIS A 253 7.91 -20.21 11.08
N LEU A 254 7.47 -19.32 10.18
CA LEU A 254 8.28 -18.88 9.06
C LEU A 254 9.58 -18.20 9.53
N ARG A 255 9.51 -17.30 10.52
CA ARG A 255 10.69 -16.64 11.09
C ARG A 255 11.67 -17.65 11.69
N ARG A 256 11.18 -18.68 12.39
CA ARG A 256 12.03 -19.75 12.93
C ARG A 256 12.74 -20.49 11.79
N ALA A 257 12.03 -20.88 10.72
CA ALA A 257 12.63 -21.55 9.58
C ALA A 257 13.67 -20.70 8.84
N LEU A 258 13.48 -19.36 8.83
CA LEU A 258 14.42 -18.41 8.23
C LEU A 258 15.64 -18.13 9.14
N ALA A 259 15.49 -18.30 10.46
CA ALA A 259 16.56 -18.06 11.43
C ALA A 259 17.58 -19.21 11.45
N ASP A 260 17.17 -20.40 11.03
CA ASP A 260 18.06 -21.54 10.87
C ASP A 260 19.06 -21.26 9.75
N ARG A 261 20.31 -20.91 10.17
CA ARG A 261 21.32 -20.33 9.26
C ARG A 261 21.99 -21.36 8.35
N GLU A 262 21.97 -22.65 8.72
CA GLU A 262 22.60 -23.71 7.95
C GLU A 262 21.80 -25.01 8.12
N PRO A 263 20.58 -25.14 7.55
CA PRO A 263 20.03 -26.47 7.41
C PRO A 263 20.98 -27.29 6.52
N ALA A 264 21.30 -28.51 6.92
CA ALA A 264 22.13 -29.42 6.13
C ALA A 264 21.60 -29.54 4.69
N GLU A 265 20.29 -29.38 4.52
CA GLU A 265 19.60 -29.21 3.25
C GLU A 265 18.57 -28.09 3.38
N PRO A 266 18.56 -27.09 2.45
CA PRO A 266 17.57 -26.03 2.47
C PRO A 266 16.18 -26.60 2.18
N TRP A 267 15.19 -26.17 2.98
CA TRP A 267 13.81 -26.56 2.73
C TRP A 267 13.30 -25.98 1.41
N ALA A 268 12.52 -26.76 0.67
CA ALA A 268 11.83 -26.33 -0.55
C ALA A 268 10.36 -26.02 -0.29
N LEU A 269 9.74 -26.70 0.69
CA LEU A 269 8.38 -26.46 1.12
C LEU A 269 8.33 -26.34 2.63
N LEU A 270 7.55 -25.37 3.12
CA LEU A 270 7.25 -25.14 4.53
C LEU A 270 5.74 -25.03 4.71
N ASP A 271 5.16 -25.87 5.54
CA ASP A 271 3.75 -25.78 5.93
C ASP A 271 3.66 -25.16 7.32
N VAL A 272 3.03 -23.97 7.40
CA VAL A 272 2.88 -23.22 8.67
C VAL A 272 1.44 -23.18 9.17
N ARG A 273 0.54 -23.97 8.58
CA ARG A 273 -0.88 -23.95 8.91
C ARG A 273 -1.22 -24.51 10.30
N PHE A 274 -0.40 -25.42 10.82
CA PHE A 274 -0.67 -26.22 12.02
C PHE A 274 0.34 -25.96 13.15
N ASP A 275 0.06 -26.51 14.35
CA ASP A 275 0.86 -26.30 15.55
C ASP A 275 2.33 -26.68 15.37
N GLU A 276 2.61 -27.71 14.58
CA GLU A 276 3.96 -28.07 14.17
C GLU A 276 4.19 -27.69 12.71
N ALA A 277 5.15 -26.81 12.46
CA ALA A 277 5.55 -26.49 11.10
C ALA A 277 6.29 -27.67 10.47
N VAL A 278 5.86 -28.06 9.28
CA VAL A 278 6.49 -29.14 8.52
C VAL A 278 7.38 -28.53 7.44
N SER A 279 8.68 -28.85 7.49
CA SER A 279 9.62 -28.46 6.43
C SER A 279 10.05 -29.69 5.64
N LEU A 280 10.01 -29.57 4.29
CA LEU A 280 10.43 -30.63 3.38
C LEU A 280 11.53 -30.11 2.47
N THR A 281 12.55 -30.93 2.24
CA THR A 281 13.58 -30.73 1.23
C THR A 281 12.99 -30.94 -0.16
N ARG A 282 13.70 -30.53 -1.20
CA ARG A 282 13.28 -30.79 -2.59
C ARG A 282 13.13 -32.28 -2.88
N ALA A 283 14.04 -33.10 -2.39
CA ALA A 283 13.98 -34.54 -2.60
C ALA A 283 12.75 -35.19 -1.93
N GLU A 284 12.39 -34.74 -0.75
CA GLU A 284 11.18 -35.21 -0.03
C GLU A 284 9.89 -34.78 -0.76
N VAL A 285 9.82 -33.54 -1.26
CA VAL A 285 8.67 -33.08 -2.06
C VAL A 285 8.51 -33.90 -3.34
N GLU A 286 9.60 -34.14 -4.07
CA GLU A 286 9.57 -34.96 -5.30
C GLU A 286 9.20 -36.42 -5.02
N ALA A 287 9.65 -37.00 -3.90
CA ALA A 287 9.26 -38.35 -3.51
C ALA A 287 7.75 -38.42 -3.20
N PHE A 288 7.24 -37.45 -2.45
CA PHE A 288 5.83 -37.37 -2.11
C PHE A 288 4.90 -37.23 -3.34
N LEU A 289 5.27 -36.39 -4.30
CA LEU A 289 4.47 -36.22 -5.54
C LEU A 289 4.45 -37.50 -6.37
N ARG A 290 5.58 -38.24 -6.46
CA ARG A 290 5.64 -39.52 -7.18
C ARG A 290 4.76 -40.60 -6.57
N GLU A 291 4.65 -40.65 -5.24
CA GLU A 291 3.76 -41.60 -4.56
C GLU A 291 2.28 -41.25 -4.74
N GLY A 292 1.95 -39.95 -4.93
CA GLY A 292 0.60 -39.48 -5.19
C GLY A 292 0.08 -39.74 -6.62
N ASP A 293 0.96 -39.68 -7.62
CA ASP A 293 0.61 -39.91 -9.05
C ASP A 293 0.49 -41.39 -9.42
N GLY A 294 0.95 -42.30 -8.56
CA GLY A 294 0.94 -43.75 -8.80
C GLY A 294 -0.36 -44.45 -8.38
N ARG A 295 -1.42 -43.70 -8.03
CA ARG A 295 -2.73 -44.22 -7.66
C ARG A 295 -3.82 -43.46 -8.41
#